data_9b8e039ff68ecc2479174c91c4a0fe43
#
_entry.id   9b8e039ff68ecc2479174c91c4a0fe43
#
_cell.length_a   1.000
_cell.length_b   1.000
_cell.length_c   1.000
_cell.angle_alpha   90.00
_cell.angle_beta   90.00
_cell.angle_gamma   90.00
#
_symmetry.space_group_name_H-M   'P 1'
#
loop_
_entity.id
_entity.type
_entity.pdbx_description
1 polymer ?
#
loop_
_entity_poly.entity_id
_entity_poly.type
_entity_poly.pdbx_seq_one_letter_code
_entity_poly.pdbx_strand_id
1 'polypeptide(L)'
;MEMNNDILTPDLPIPELVEFEDAPIPAPVEEEKPAETPPPRRRRKADAPVLTIESGDEIETEDAREAAAWHEIHNAYRTRRILSAPLGGIEQTDSGKTIAVVDYNGFRIVIPLKEMMVAPSAANSTDSMAVRQMKLLGNMLGAEIDFVILGIDSKNRSVVASRREAMMRKRQLFYFSPDANGECRVREGRVVQVRVIAVADKSIRVEIFGVECSIMARDLAWDWIGDAHDRFAVGDQILVRVTEVDKASQEELSVHADVKSVTENTSHEALKRCRVQSKYAGRVTDVHKGIVYVRLSNGVNAVAHSCYD
;
A
#
# COMPACT_ATOMS: atom_id res chain seq x y z
N MET A 1 53.52 -22.57 31.92
CA MET A 1 53.37 -22.66 30.45
C MET A 1 52.58 -21.48 29.99
N GLU A 2 53.33 -20.46 29.64
CA GLU A 2 52.81 -19.18 29.15
C GLU A 2 52.44 -19.35 27.66
N MET A 3 51.28 -18.86 27.25
CA MET A 3 50.97 -18.62 25.85
C MET A 3 50.58 -17.15 25.68
N ASN A 4 51.51 -16.41 25.08
CA ASN A 4 51.33 -15.09 24.54
C ASN A 4 50.23 -15.10 23.46
N ASN A 5 49.34 -14.13 23.55
CA ASN A 5 48.44 -13.76 22.48
C ASN A 5 48.75 -12.31 22.03
N ASP A 6 49.65 -12.20 21.07
CA ASP A 6 49.87 -10.96 20.32
C ASP A 6 48.73 -10.73 19.34
N ILE A 7 47.91 -9.74 19.66
CA ILE A 7 46.91 -9.23 18.69
C ILE A 7 47.52 -8.00 18.02
N LEU A 8 47.93 -8.16 16.78
CA LEU A 8 48.33 -7.10 15.87
C LEU A 8 47.12 -6.25 15.50
N THR A 9 47.16 -4.98 15.88
CA THR A 9 46.28 -3.93 15.35
C THR A 9 46.88 -3.39 14.06
N PRO A 10 46.10 -3.30 12.94
CA PRO A 10 46.60 -2.61 11.76
C PRO A 10 46.52 -1.09 11.95
N ASP A 11 47.68 -0.45 11.76
CA ASP A 11 47.84 1.01 11.63
C ASP A 11 46.99 1.54 10.45
N LEU A 12 46.10 2.46 10.75
CA LEU A 12 45.41 3.28 9.75
C LEU A 12 46.21 4.59 9.56
N PRO A 13 46.53 5.02 8.37
CA PRO A 13 47.25 6.27 8.13
C PRO A 13 46.38 7.48 8.47
N ILE A 14 46.98 8.41 9.19
CA ILE A 14 46.42 9.72 9.54
C ILE A 14 46.41 10.57 8.26
N PRO A 15 45.28 11.20 7.88
CA PRO A 15 45.29 12.13 6.76
C PRO A 15 46.06 13.41 7.07
N GLU A 16 46.97 13.79 6.19
CA GLU A 16 47.74 15.04 6.20
C GLU A 16 46.82 16.27 6.21
N LEU A 17 47.17 17.21 7.11
CA LEU A 17 46.57 18.54 7.16
C LEU A 17 46.97 19.31 5.90
N VAL A 18 46.01 19.68 5.07
CA VAL A 18 46.20 20.59 3.98
C VAL A 18 46.24 22.02 4.55
N GLU A 19 47.42 22.66 4.49
CA GLU A 19 47.59 24.08 4.79
C GLU A 19 46.85 24.92 3.74
N PHE A 20 45.96 25.78 4.21
CA PHE A 20 45.32 26.80 3.34
C PHE A 20 46.26 27.97 3.18
N GLU A 21 46.75 28.19 1.98
CA GLU A 21 47.49 29.40 1.58
C GLU A 21 46.57 30.62 1.67
N ASP A 22 47.12 31.70 2.25
CA ASP A 22 46.47 33.00 2.40
C ASP A 22 46.07 33.61 1.05
N ALA A 23 44.78 33.88 0.87
CA ALA A 23 44.30 34.66 -0.24
C ALA A 23 44.57 36.18 -0.01
N PRO A 24 44.99 36.92 -1.02
CA PRO A 24 45.32 38.33 -0.88
C PRO A 24 44.10 39.21 -0.62
N ILE A 25 44.28 40.18 0.30
CA ILE A 25 43.32 41.19 0.69
C ILE A 25 42.99 42.09 -0.53
N PRO A 26 41.71 42.28 -0.90
CA PRO A 26 41.36 43.19 -1.98
C PRO A 26 41.51 44.67 -1.55
N ALA A 27 42.08 45.50 -2.48
CA ALA A 27 42.27 46.93 -2.35
C ALA A 27 40.95 47.73 -2.20
N PRO A 28 40.97 48.93 -1.62
CA PRO A 28 39.75 49.72 -1.36
C PRO A 28 39.05 50.16 -2.66
N VAL A 29 37.73 49.92 -2.65
CA VAL A 29 36.84 50.28 -3.78
C VAL A 29 36.60 51.78 -3.76
N GLU A 30 36.91 52.45 -4.89
CA GLU A 30 36.53 53.84 -5.19
C GLU A 30 35.01 53.98 -5.26
N GLU A 31 34.49 55.08 -4.70
CA GLU A 31 33.06 55.41 -4.74
C GLU A 31 32.62 55.72 -6.18
N GLU A 32 31.87 54.80 -6.78
CA GLU A 32 31.14 55.06 -8.04
C GLU A 32 29.80 55.75 -7.74
N LYS A 33 29.56 56.83 -8.51
CA LYS A 33 28.34 57.62 -8.56
C LYS A 33 27.09 56.77 -8.83
N PRO A 34 25.91 57.17 -8.32
CA PRO A 34 24.67 56.40 -8.52
C PRO A 34 24.29 56.36 -10.01
N ALA A 35 24.31 55.16 -10.55
CA ALA A 35 23.83 54.89 -11.90
C ALA A 35 22.30 55.00 -11.97
N GLU A 36 21.81 55.69 -12.97
CA GLU A 36 20.40 55.83 -13.30
C GLU A 36 19.72 54.47 -13.40
N THR A 37 18.58 54.32 -12.73
CA THR A 37 17.72 53.12 -12.79
C THR A 37 17.24 52.92 -14.23
N PRO A 38 17.49 51.75 -14.85
CA PRO A 38 16.93 51.44 -16.15
C PRO A 38 15.40 51.32 -16.09
N PRO A 39 14.68 51.74 -17.15
CA PRO A 39 13.22 51.70 -17.17
C PRO A 39 12.70 50.30 -16.97
N PRO A 40 11.50 50.12 -16.35
CA PRO A 40 10.97 48.82 -16.04
C PRO A 40 10.83 47.98 -17.31
N ARG A 41 11.56 46.86 -17.37
CA ARG A 41 11.38 45.87 -18.44
C ARG A 41 9.93 45.46 -18.48
N ARG A 42 9.21 45.77 -19.56
CA ARG A 42 7.90 45.23 -19.87
C ARG A 42 7.94 43.72 -19.63
N ARG A 43 7.15 43.23 -18.69
CA ARG A 43 6.90 41.81 -18.50
C ARG A 43 6.51 41.24 -19.86
N ARG A 44 7.40 40.43 -20.46
CA ARG A 44 7.02 39.60 -21.61
C ARG A 44 5.82 38.78 -21.12
N LYS A 45 4.71 38.83 -21.88
CA LYS A 45 3.62 37.86 -21.72
C LYS A 45 4.29 36.49 -21.70
N ALA A 46 3.96 35.68 -20.70
CA ALA A 46 4.39 34.29 -20.68
C ALA A 46 4.07 33.70 -22.05
N ASP A 47 5.11 33.31 -22.76
CA ASP A 47 4.93 32.65 -24.05
C ASP A 47 4.02 31.46 -23.81
N ALA A 48 2.99 31.31 -24.63
CA ALA A 48 2.12 30.15 -24.58
C ALA A 48 3.00 28.87 -24.64
N PRO A 49 2.66 27.81 -23.88
CA PRO A 49 3.45 26.59 -23.90
C PRO A 49 3.62 26.11 -25.35
N VAL A 50 4.83 25.72 -25.69
CA VAL A 50 5.13 25.23 -27.05
C VAL A 50 4.33 23.92 -27.21
N LEU A 51 3.45 23.89 -28.24
CA LEU A 51 2.75 22.67 -28.64
C LEU A 51 3.78 21.70 -29.24
N THR A 52 3.95 20.56 -28.62
CA THR A 52 4.79 19.47 -29.13
C THR A 52 3.94 18.48 -29.95
N ILE A 53 4.56 17.79 -30.91
CA ILE A 53 3.91 16.77 -31.74
C ILE A 53 3.35 15.61 -30.90
N GLU A 54 3.84 15.47 -29.66
CA GLU A 54 3.43 14.41 -28.70
C GLU A 54 2.22 14.77 -27.84
N SER A 55 1.59 15.93 -28.05
CA SER A 55 0.33 16.32 -27.37
C SER A 55 -0.88 15.55 -27.92
N GLY A 56 -0.76 14.24 -28.07
CA GLY A 56 -1.84 13.35 -28.49
C GLY A 56 -3.06 13.40 -27.57
N ASP A 57 -2.82 13.59 -26.27
CA ASP A 57 -3.88 13.62 -25.24
C ASP A 57 -4.81 14.84 -25.38
N GLU A 58 -4.37 15.94 -26.00
CA GLU A 58 -5.20 17.13 -26.22
C GLU A 58 -6.11 17.01 -27.47
N ILE A 59 -5.85 16.01 -28.33
CA ILE A 59 -6.56 15.83 -29.61
C ILE A 59 -7.59 14.69 -29.50
N GLU A 60 -7.50 13.83 -28.47
CA GLU A 60 -8.42 12.74 -28.28
C GLU A 60 -9.80 13.25 -27.85
N THR A 61 -10.78 13.08 -28.75
CA THR A 61 -12.18 13.33 -28.44
C THR A 61 -12.70 12.28 -27.43
N GLU A 62 -13.74 12.65 -26.65
CA GLU A 62 -14.39 11.69 -25.73
C GLU A 62 -14.83 10.42 -26.45
N ASP A 63 -15.36 10.53 -27.66
CA ASP A 63 -15.75 9.38 -28.50
C ASP A 63 -14.55 8.47 -28.83
N ALA A 64 -13.37 9.04 -29.09
CA ALA A 64 -12.17 8.26 -29.37
C ALA A 64 -11.67 7.50 -28.12
N ARG A 65 -11.72 8.14 -26.93
CA ARG A 65 -11.40 7.50 -25.65
C ARG A 65 -12.37 6.37 -25.32
N GLU A 66 -13.66 6.61 -25.51
CA GLU A 66 -14.69 5.60 -25.31
C GLU A 66 -14.49 4.41 -26.27
N ALA A 67 -14.22 4.65 -27.54
CA ALA A 67 -13.94 3.61 -28.52
C ALA A 67 -12.67 2.81 -28.17
N ALA A 68 -11.61 3.47 -27.71
CA ALA A 68 -10.38 2.83 -27.28
C ALA A 68 -10.61 1.94 -26.05
N ALA A 69 -11.34 2.44 -25.05
CA ALA A 69 -11.70 1.68 -23.84
C ALA A 69 -12.57 0.46 -24.19
N TRP A 70 -13.53 0.61 -25.10
CA TRP A 70 -14.36 -0.50 -25.58
C TRP A 70 -13.53 -1.56 -26.33
N HIS A 71 -12.58 -1.12 -27.12
CA HIS A 71 -11.65 -2.03 -27.81
C HIS A 71 -10.76 -2.78 -26.81
N GLU A 72 -10.29 -2.10 -25.77
CA GLU A 72 -9.51 -2.73 -24.68
C GLU A 72 -10.33 -3.80 -23.95
N ILE A 73 -11.60 -3.52 -23.64
CA ILE A 73 -12.53 -4.49 -23.03
C ILE A 73 -12.68 -5.73 -23.92
N HIS A 74 -12.88 -5.57 -25.22
CA HIS A 74 -12.97 -6.69 -26.17
C HIS A 74 -11.67 -7.48 -26.26
N ASN A 75 -10.53 -6.81 -26.28
CA ASN A 75 -9.23 -7.46 -26.29
C ASN A 75 -8.98 -8.24 -25.00
N ALA A 76 -9.29 -7.65 -23.83
CA ALA A 76 -9.20 -8.31 -22.54
C ALA A 76 -10.12 -9.54 -22.45
N TYR A 77 -11.30 -9.47 -23.01
CA TYR A 77 -12.21 -10.62 -23.11
C TYR A 77 -11.62 -11.76 -23.94
N ARG A 78 -11.08 -11.46 -25.13
CA ARG A 78 -10.48 -12.45 -26.02
C ARG A 78 -9.22 -13.10 -25.45
N THR A 79 -8.37 -12.29 -24.85
CA THR A 79 -7.08 -12.74 -24.27
C THR A 79 -7.21 -13.23 -22.84
N ARG A 80 -8.39 -13.10 -22.25
CA ARG A 80 -8.63 -13.40 -20.83
C ARG A 80 -7.68 -12.63 -19.91
N ARG A 81 -7.29 -11.41 -20.28
CA ARG A 81 -6.41 -10.56 -19.48
C ARG A 81 -7.12 -10.11 -18.21
N ILE A 82 -6.36 -10.03 -17.11
CA ILE A 82 -6.83 -9.45 -15.86
C ILE A 82 -6.82 -7.94 -16.02
N LEU A 83 -7.94 -7.30 -15.73
CA LEU A 83 -8.10 -5.85 -15.60
C LEU A 83 -8.24 -5.48 -14.14
N SER A 84 -7.98 -4.21 -13.81
CA SER A 84 -8.10 -3.67 -12.46
C SER A 84 -8.87 -2.37 -12.49
N ALA A 85 -9.80 -2.19 -11.54
CA ALA A 85 -10.51 -0.93 -11.36
C ALA A 85 -11.13 -0.85 -9.95
N PRO A 86 -11.50 0.34 -9.47
CA PRO A 86 -12.11 0.50 -8.17
C PRO A 86 -13.53 -0.06 -8.13
N LEU A 87 -13.87 -0.70 -7.01
CA LEU A 87 -15.24 -1.16 -6.75
C LEU A 87 -16.14 0.05 -6.46
N GLY A 88 -17.01 0.38 -7.44
CA GLY A 88 -17.85 1.58 -7.38
C GLY A 88 -19.10 1.42 -6.52
N GLY A 89 -19.71 0.23 -6.50
CA GLY A 89 -20.96 0.06 -5.77
C GLY A 89 -21.46 -1.37 -5.68
N ILE A 90 -22.53 -1.54 -4.92
CA ILE A 90 -23.27 -2.78 -4.78
C ILE A 90 -24.72 -2.47 -5.10
N GLU A 91 -25.29 -3.23 -6.00
CA GLU A 91 -26.67 -3.05 -6.44
C GLU A 91 -27.46 -4.37 -6.36
N GLN A 92 -28.76 -4.25 -6.30
CA GLN A 92 -29.66 -5.39 -6.49
C GLN A 92 -30.34 -5.28 -7.85
N THR A 93 -30.36 -6.37 -8.61
CA THR A 93 -31.11 -6.49 -9.84
C THR A 93 -32.61 -6.64 -9.53
N ASP A 94 -33.48 -6.37 -10.50
CA ASP A 94 -34.93 -6.59 -10.39
C ASP A 94 -35.29 -8.03 -9.99
N SER A 95 -34.42 -8.98 -10.29
CA SER A 95 -34.55 -10.39 -9.86
C SER A 95 -34.08 -10.66 -8.42
N GLY A 96 -33.74 -9.63 -7.63
CA GLY A 96 -33.27 -9.73 -6.26
C GLY A 96 -31.84 -10.26 -6.08
N LYS A 97 -31.08 -10.41 -7.18
CA LYS A 97 -29.68 -10.84 -7.11
C LYS A 97 -28.76 -9.65 -6.83
N THR A 98 -27.85 -9.82 -5.90
CA THR A 98 -26.80 -8.82 -5.61
C THR A 98 -25.68 -8.90 -6.62
N ILE A 99 -25.26 -7.75 -7.10
CA ILE A 99 -24.16 -7.55 -8.03
C ILE A 99 -23.23 -6.45 -7.49
N ALA A 100 -21.96 -6.60 -7.75
CA ALA A 100 -20.98 -5.54 -7.60
C ALA A 100 -20.82 -4.81 -8.94
N VAL A 101 -20.64 -3.50 -8.88
CA VAL A 101 -20.51 -2.64 -10.04
C VAL A 101 -19.14 -1.97 -9.99
N VAL A 102 -18.43 -2.05 -11.09
CA VAL A 102 -17.13 -1.43 -11.33
C VAL A 102 -17.25 -0.49 -12.52
N ASP A 103 -16.71 0.71 -12.41
CA ASP A 103 -16.53 1.60 -13.53
C ASP A 103 -15.14 1.39 -14.13
N TYR A 104 -15.07 1.08 -15.40
CA TYR A 104 -13.82 0.93 -16.13
C TYR A 104 -13.83 1.85 -17.35
N ASN A 105 -13.16 2.99 -17.23
CA ASN A 105 -13.08 4.00 -18.29
C ASN A 105 -14.47 4.41 -18.86
N GLY A 106 -15.46 4.60 -17.97
CA GLY A 106 -16.83 4.96 -18.34
C GLY A 106 -17.74 3.78 -18.70
N PHE A 107 -17.21 2.55 -18.70
CA PHE A 107 -18.02 1.35 -18.94
C PHE A 107 -18.40 0.67 -17.62
N ARG A 108 -19.68 0.42 -17.48
CA ARG A 108 -20.21 -0.31 -16.33
C ARG A 108 -19.95 -1.80 -16.48
N ILE A 109 -19.12 -2.35 -15.59
CA ILE A 109 -18.83 -3.77 -15.48
C ILE A 109 -19.57 -4.35 -14.28
N VAL A 110 -20.29 -5.45 -14.49
CA VAL A 110 -21.10 -6.12 -13.49
C VAL A 110 -20.41 -7.42 -13.06
N ILE A 111 -20.25 -7.60 -11.75
CA ILE A 111 -19.70 -8.83 -11.17
C ILE A 111 -20.74 -9.43 -10.23
N PRO A 112 -21.31 -10.61 -10.55
CA PRO A 112 -22.24 -11.30 -9.67
C PRO A 112 -21.60 -11.62 -8.29
N LEU A 113 -22.36 -11.57 -7.21
CA LEU A 113 -21.85 -11.80 -5.84
C LEU A 113 -21.05 -13.10 -5.72
N LYS A 114 -21.52 -14.18 -6.38
CA LYS A 114 -20.82 -15.48 -6.39
C LYS A 114 -19.45 -15.46 -7.10
N GLU A 115 -19.25 -14.48 -7.98
CA GLU A 115 -18.00 -14.28 -8.73
C GLU A 115 -17.09 -13.22 -8.09
N MET A 116 -17.48 -12.65 -6.94
CA MET A 116 -16.68 -11.64 -6.24
C MET A 116 -15.57 -12.23 -5.38
N MET A 117 -15.74 -13.42 -4.84
CA MET A 117 -14.74 -14.01 -3.94
C MET A 117 -14.67 -15.53 -4.09
N VAL A 118 -13.49 -16.07 -3.81
CA VAL A 118 -13.35 -17.51 -3.60
C VAL A 118 -14.10 -17.86 -2.33
N ALA A 119 -14.77 -19.02 -2.31
CA ALA A 119 -15.65 -19.40 -1.21
C ALA A 119 -14.96 -19.19 0.16
N PRO A 120 -15.54 -18.38 1.05
CA PRO A 120 -14.97 -18.20 2.37
C PRO A 120 -15.05 -19.52 3.12
N SER A 121 -13.97 -19.89 3.80
CA SER A 121 -13.94 -21.02 4.71
C SER A 121 -15.16 -20.98 5.66
N ALA A 122 -15.72 -22.13 5.98
CA ALA A 122 -16.87 -22.28 6.88
C ALA A 122 -16.48 -21.82 8.30
N ALA A 123 -16.48 -20.49 8.53
CA ALA A 123 -16.30 -19.95 9.86
C ALA A 123 -17.58 -20.18 10.69
N ASN A 124 -17.45 -20.39 12.00
CA ASN A 124 -18.50 -20.59 13.00
C ASN A 124 -19.42 -19.37 13.17
N SER A 125 -20.02 -18.90 12.08
CA SER A 125 -20.91 -17.73 12.06
C SER A 125 -22.34 -18.16 11.84
N THR A 126 -23.26 -17.61 12.62
CA THR A 126 -24.71 -17.82 12.50
C THR A 126 -25.31 -17.12 11.27
N ASP A 127 -24.60 -16.16 10.68
CA ASP A 127 -25.04 -15.43 9.50
C ASP A 127 -25.02 -16.33 8.26
N SER A 128 -26.00 -16.16 7.39
CA SER A 128 -26.00 -16.84 6.09
C SER A 128 -24.78 -16.41 5.24
N MET A 129 -24.32 -17.28 4.37
CA MET A 129 -23.18 -17.01 3.47
C MET A 129 -23.36 -15.68 2.70
N ALA A 130 -24.57 -15.42 2.21
CA ALA A 130 -24.87 -14.22 1.44
C ALA A 130 -24.74 -12.94 2.29
N VAL A 131 -25.19 -12.96 3.54
CA VAL A 131 -25.08 -11.81 4.47
C VAL A 131 -23.60 -11.50 4.77
N ARG A 132 -22.81 -12.53 5.01
CA ARG A 132 -21.35 -12.36 5.23
C ARG A 132 -20.65 -11.79 4.01
N GLN A 133 -20.94 -12.33 2.82
CA GLN A 133 -20.38 -11.82 1.57
C GLN A 133 -20.76 -10.36 1.35
N MET A 134 -22.01 -9.98 1.67
CA MET A 134 -22.47 -8.60 1.54
C MET A 134 -21.72 -7.67 2.49
N LYS A 135 -21.53 -8.05 3.76
CA LYS A 135 -20.73 -7.26 4.72
C LYS A 135 -19.28 -7.10 4.26
N LEU A 136 -18.66 -8.19 3.77
CA LEU A 136 -17.30 -8.14 3.25
C LEU A 136 -17.19 -7.22 2.05
N LEU A 137 -18.16 -7.28 1.14
CA LEU A 137 -18.21 -6.47 -0.07
C LEU A 137 -18.40 -4.99 0.26
N GLY A 138 -19.28 -4.67 1.24
CA GLY A 138 -19.49 -3.30 1.71
C GLY A 138 -18.23 -2.64 2.26
N ASN A 139 -17.38 -3.41 2.93
CA ASN A 139 -16.11 -2.91 3.47
C ASN A 139 -15.03 -2.72 2.37
N MET A 140 -15.27 -3.23 1.15
CA MET A 140 -14.34 -3.13 0.02
C MET A 140 -14.70 -2.01 -0.96
N LEU A 141 -15.73 -1.22 -0.67
CA LEU A 141 -16.11 -0.11 -1.55
C LEU A 141 -14.93 0.87 -1.72
N GLY A 142 -14.66 1.24 -2.96
CA GLY A 142 -13.50 2.05 -3.33
C GLY A 142 -12.18 1.28 -3.47
N ALA A 143 -12.11 0.01 -3.06
CA ALA A 143 -10.91 -0.81 -3.25
C ALA A 143 -10.71 -1.12 -4.75
N GLU A 144 -9.48 -1.01 -5.19
CA GLU A 144 -9.09 -1.48 -6.52
C GLU A 144 -9.11 -3.01 -6.56
N ILE A 145 -9.92 -3.60 -7.41
CA ILE A 145 -10.08 -5.04 -7.56
C ILE A 145 -9.66 -5.51 -8.96
N ASP A 146 -9.14 -6.73 -9.01
CA ASP A 146 -8.77 -7.38 -10.26
C ASP A 146 -9.91 -8.28 -10.74
N PHE A 147 -10.19 -8.27 -12.03
CA PHE A 147 -11.25 -9.09 -12.62
C PHE A 147 -10.91 -9.56 -14.03
N VAL A 148 -11.58 -10.59 -14.47
CA VAL A 148 -11.54 -11.12 -15.84
C VAL A 148 -12.92 -11.00 -16.47
N ILE A 149 -12.99 -10.52 -17.70
CA ILE A 149 -14.26 -10.40 -18.41
C ILE A 149 -14.73 -11.78 -18.82
N LEU A 150 -15.97 -12.13 -18.45
CA LEU A 150 -16.62 -13.38 -18.79
C LEU A 150 -17.50 -13.28 -20.02
N GLY A 151 -18.15 -12.14 -20.23
CA GLY A 151 -19.05 -11.92 -21.34
C GLY A 151 -19.29 -10.44 -21.61
N ILE A 152 -19.60 -10.13 -22.86
CA ILE A 152 -19.90 -8.80 -23.35
C ILE A 152 -21.22 -8.84 -24.10
N ASP A 153 -22.17 -7.98 -23.72
CA ASP A 153 -23.37 -7.69 -24.48
C ASP A 153 -23.17 -6.38 -25.25
N SER A 154 -22.79 -6.49 -26.51
CA SER A 154 -22.51 -5.32 -27.34
C SER A 154 -23.76 -4.48 -27.64
N LYS A 155 -24.98 -5.04 -27.54
CA LYS A 155 -26.22 -4.30 -27.79
C LYS A 155 -26.55 -3.35 -26.65
N ASN A 156 -26.40 -3.83 -25.42
CA ASN A 156 -26.70 -3.06 -24.21
C ASN A 156 -25.43 -2.43 -23.58
N ARG A 157 -24.26 -2.57 -24.23
CA ARG A 157 -22.97 -2.13 -23.72
C ARG A 157 -22.72 -2.60 -22.25
N SER A 158 -23.21 -3.80 -21.94
CA SER A 158 -23.09 -4.42 -20.63
C SER A 158 -21.98 -5.45 -20.62
N VAL A 159 -21.15 -5.43 -19.59
CA VAL A 159 -20.00 -6.32 -19.43
C VAL A 159 -20.16 -7.09 -18.13
N VAL A 160 -20.01 -8.41 -18.19
CA VAL A 160 -20.01 -9.30 -17.03
C VAL A 160 -18.60 -9.80 -16.78
N ALA A 161 -18.15 -9.70 -15.53
CA ALA A 161 -16.80 -10.09 -15.14
C ALA A 161 -16.79 -10.99 -13.90
N SER A 162 -15.63 -11.56 -13.58
CA SER A 162 -15.37 -12.37 -12.40
C SER A 162 -14.06 -11.95 -11.74
N ARG A 163 -14.16 -11.53 -10.49
CA ARG A 163 -13.00 -11.33 -9.61
C ARG A 163 -12.44 -12.69 -9.16
N ARG A 164 -13.31 -13.65 -8.88
CA ARG A 164 -12.93 -15.01 -8.49
C ARG A 164 -11.97 -15.64 -9.50
N GLU A 165 -12.27 -15.55 -10.79
CA GLU A 165 -11.40 -16.10 -11.84
C GLU A 165 -10.03 -15.39 -11.85
N ALA A 166 -9.98 -14.08 -11.69
CA ALA A 166 -8.73 -13.34 -11.58
C ALA A 166 -7.91 -13.79 -10.37
N MET A 167 -8.56 -13.94 -9.20
CA MET A 167 -7.92 -14.44 -7.99
C MET A 167 -7.34 -15.84 -8.20
N MET A 168 -8.10 -16.76 -8.77
CA MET A 168 -7.67 -18.15 -9.03
C MET A 168 -6.46 -18.21 -9.96
N ARG A 169 -6.43 -17.37 -11.02
CA ARG A 169 -5.28 -17.27 -11.92
C ARG A 169 -4.03 -16.73 -11.24
N LYS A 170 -4.21 -15.68 -10.41
CA LYS A 170 -3.10 -15.15 -9.61
C LYS A 170 -2.58 -16.21 -8.63
N ARG A 171 -3.46 -16.93 -7.92
CA ARG A 171 -3.05 -18.04 -7.04
C ARG A 171 -2.22 -19.07 -7.80
N GLN A 172 -2.70 -19.54 -8.95
CA GLN A 172 -1.94 -20.50 -9.77
C GLN A 172 -0.55 -19.98 -10.12
N LEU A 173 -0.45 -18.73 -10.58
CA LEU A 173 0.80 -18.15 -11.06
C LEU A 173 1.81 -17.87 -9.93
N PHE A 174 1.34 -17.40 -8.79
CA PHE A 174 2.23 -16.89 -7.73
C PHE A 174 2.56 -17.93 -6.66
N TYR A 175 1.67 -18.91 -6.42
CA TYR A 175 1.83 -19.88 -5.33
C TYR A 175 2.05 -21.32 -5.80
N PHE A 176 1.62 -21.68 -7.01
CA PHE A 176 1.69 -23.06 -7.52
C PHE A 176 2.58 -23.21 -8.74
N SER A 177 2.94 -22.14 -9.44
CA SER A 177 3.83 -22.20 -10.60
C SER A 177 5.25 -21.79 -10.16
N PRO A 178 6.18 -22.74 -10.04
CA PRO A 178 7.57 -22.44 -9.70
C PRO A 178 8.26 -21.67 -10.84
N ASP A 179 9.25 -20.86 -10.48
CA ASP A 179 10.15 -20.20 -11.41
C ASP A 179 11.27 -21.15 -11.91
N ALA A 180 12.22 -20.61 -12.67
CA ALA A 180 13.35 -21.37 -13.19
C ALA A 180 14.23 -22.01 -12.08
N ASN A 181 14.15 -21.51 -10.85
CA ASN A 181 14.88 -22.02 -9.69
C ASN A 181 14.07 -23.04 -8.88
N GLY A 182 12.87 -23.39 -9.31
CA GLY A 182 11.97 -24.28 -8.60
C GLY A 182 11.21 -23.65 -7.42
N GLU A 183 11.30 -22.34 -7.26
CA GLU A 183 10.66 -21.61 -6.16
C GLU A 183 9.39 -20.88 -6.60
N CYS A 184 8.35 -20.91 -5.76
CA CYS A 184 7.16 -20.11 -5.99
C CYS A 184 7.45 -18.61 -5.76
N ARG A 185 6.78 -17.75 -6.53
CA ARG A 185 6.97 -16.29 -6.45
C ARG A 185 6.59 -15.74 -5.09
N VAL A 186 5.54 -16.26 -4.47
CA VAL A 186 5.17 -15.95 -3.09
C VAL A 186 5.47 -17.15 -2.20
N ARG A 187 6.30 -16.92 -1.18
CA ARG A 187 6.75 -17.91 -0.20
C ARG A 187 7.01 -17.26 1.14
N GLU A 188 7.14 -18.06 2.16
CA GLU A 188 7.49 -17.60 3.50
C GLU A 188 8.79 -16.78 3.52
N GLY A 189 8.80 -15.75 4.35
CA GLY A 189 9.92 -14.81 4.49
C GLY A 189 10.02 -13.74 3.40
N ARG A 190 9.32 -13.87 2.28
CA ARG A 190 9.38 -12.89 1.19
C ARG A 190 8.61 -11.63 1.53
N VAL A 191 9.22 -10.48 1.20
CA VAL A 191 8.52 -9.18 1.24
C VAL A 191 7.83 -8.96 -0.10
N VAL A 192 6.56 -8.59 -0.03
CA VAL A 192 5.71 -8.35 -1.21
C VAL A 192 4.90 -7.08 -1.05
N GLN A 193 4.59 -6.42 -2.14
CA GLN A 193 3.66 -5.30 -2.17
C GLN A 193 2.24 -5.82 -2.32
N VAL A 194 1.32 -5.30 -1.52
CA VAL A 194 -0.08 -5.73 -1.45
C VAL A 194 -1.01 -4.54 -1.42
N ARG A 195 -2.28 -4.75 -1.78
CA ARG A 195 -3.34 -3.73 -1.69
C ARG A 195 -4.16 -3.90 -0.43
N VAL A 196 -4.46 -2.79 0.24
CA VAL A 196 -5.44 -2.75 1.32
C VAL A 196 -6.83 -2.71 0.71
N ILE A 197 -7.64 -3.72 0.99
CA ILE A 197 -9.00 -3.87 0.44
C ILE A 197 -10.10 -3.54 1.46
N ALA A 198 -9.78 -3.54 2.75
CA ALA A 198 -10.68 -3.08 3.81
C ALA A 198 -9.87 -2.69 5.05
N VAL A 199 -10.40 -1.72 5.81
CA VAL A 199 -9.84 -1.28 7.08
C VAL A 199 -10.91 -1.40 8.17
N ALA A 200 -10.53 -1.83 9.35
CA ALA A 200 -11.34 -1.85 10.56
C ALA A 200 -10.48 -1.41 11.74
N ASP A 201 -11.08 -1.01 12.85
CA ASP A 201 -10.38 -0.39 14.00
C ASP A 201 -9.10 -1.11 14.42
N LYS A 202 -9.11 -2.44 14.46
CA LYS A 202 -8.00 -3.27 14.98
C LYS A 202 -7.38 -4.21 13.95
N SER A 203 -7.73 -4.07 12.68
CA SER A 203 -7.19 -4.91 11.61
C SER A 203 -7.37 -4.27 10.24
N ILE A 204 -6.52 -4.68 9.32
CA ILE A 204 -6.72 -4.39 7.88
C ILE A 204 -6.88 -5.71 7.14
N ARG A 205 -7.58 -5.66 6.02
CA ARG A 205 -7.60 -6.76 5.07
C ARG A 205 -6.84 -6.35 3.82
N VAL A 206 -5.95 -7.22 3.39
CA VAL A 206 -5.13 -7.01 2.20
C VAL A 206 -5.33 -8.13 1.19
N GLU A 207 -5.11 -7.84 -0.07
CA GLU A 207 -5.05 -8.83 -1.14
C GLU A 207 -3.60 -9.08 -1.53
N ILE A 208 -3.16 -10.33 -1.39
CA ILE A 208 -1.82 -10.82 -1.71
C ILE A 208 -1.91 -11.76 -2.91
N PHE A 209 -1.82 -11.25 -4.13
CA PHE A 209 -1.85 -12.02 -5.38
C PHE A 209 -3.01 -13.04 -5.45
N GLY A 210 -4.24 -12.58 -5.20
CA GLY A 210 -5.45 -13.40 -5.27
C GLY A 210 -5.80 -14.13 -3.97
N VAL A 211 -5.10 -13.86 -2.87
CA VAL A 211 -5.44 -14.35 -1.53
C VAL A 211 -5.76 -13.16 -0.63
N GLU A 212 -6.90 -13.21 0.05
CA GLU A 212 -7.25 -12.22 1.07
C GLU A 212 -6.66 -12.63 2.41
N CYS A 213 -5.92 -11.72 3.04
CA CYS A 213 -5.31 -11.89 4.35
C CYS A 213 -5.76 -10.79 5.30
N SER A 214 -6.07 -11.13 6.53
CA SER A 214 -6.36 -10.15 7.60
C SER A 214 -5.15 -10.00 8.50
N ILE A 215 -4.67 -8.77 8.64
CA ILE A 215 -3.53 -8.42 9.48
C ILE A 215 -4.03 -7.64 10.69
N MET A 216 -3.78 -8.17 11.89
CA MET A 216 -4.22 -7.57 13.14
C MET A 216 -3.31 -6.38 13.54
N ALA A 217 -3.84 -5.45 14.35
CA ALA A 217 -3.11 -4.25 14.81
C ALA A 217 -1.72 -4.55 15.40
N ARG A 218 -1.57 -5.67 16.12
CA ARG A 218 -0.29 -6.11 16.70
C ARG A 218 0.78 -6.46 15.67
N ASP A 219 0.37 -6.76 14.42
CA ASP A 219 1.23 -7.15 13.30
C ASP A 219 1.38 -6.05 12.25
N LEU A 220 0.70 -4.91 12.45
CA LEU A 220 0.79 -3.73 11.58
C LEU A 220 1.97 -2.83 11.92
N ALA A 221 2.29 -2.66 13.20
CA ALA A 221 3.38 -1.80 13.62
C ALA A 221 3.99 -2.28 14.95
N TRP A 222 5.20 -1.80 15.24
CA TRP A 222 5.87 -2.00 16.52
C TRP A 222 5.29 -1.14 17.66
N ASP A 223 4.62 -0.06 17.31
CA ASP A 223 3.94 0.83 18.24
C ASP A 223 2.43 0.48 18.34
N TRP A 224 1.81 0.99 19.40
CA TRP A 224 0.39 0.79 19.63
C TRP A 224 -0.45 1.50 18.57
N ILE A 225 -1.38 0.77 17.95
CA ILE A 225 -2.38 1.28 17.03
C ILE A 225 -3.73 1.28 17.75
N GLY A 226 -4.25 2.46 18.05
CA GLY A 226 -5.58 2.67 18.61
C GLY A 226 -6.67 2.35 17.60
N ASP A 227 -6.54 2.93 16.42
CA ASP A 227 -7.40 2.73 15.25
C ASP A 227 -6.52 2.57 14.00
N ALA A 228 -6.77 1.51 13.21
CA ALA A 228 -6.01 1.30 11.97
C ALA A 228 -6.35 2.33 10.89
N HIS A 229 -7.54 2.96 10.94
CA HIS A 229 -7.93 4.03 10.02
C HIS A 229 -7.03 5.27 10.12
N ASP A 230 -6.32 5.46 11.25
CA ASP A 230 -5.37 6.57 11.41
C ASP A 230 -4.13 6.42 10.51
N ARG A 231 -3.87 5.23 9.98
CA ARG A 231 -2.64 4.91 9.24
C ARG A 231 -2.84 4.26 7.90
N PHE A 232 -3.99 3.63 7.68
CA PHE A 232 -4.29 2.86 6.49
C PHE A 232 -5.63 3.26 5.92
N ALA A 233 -5.68 3.38 4.60
CA ALA A 233 -6.90 3.60 3.86
C ALA A 233 -7.15 2.47 2.85
N VAL A 234 -8.39 2.30 2.45
CA VAL A 234 -8.75 1.38 1.36
C VAL A 234 -8.11 1.87 0.06
N GLY A 235 -7.44 0.97 -0.65
CA GLY A 235 -6.69 1.28 -1.88
C GLY A 235 -5.19 1.50 -1.66
N ASP A 236 -4.73 1.66 -0.42
CA ASP A 236 -3.30 1.80 -0.12
C ASP A 236 -2.51 0.58 -0.62
N GLN A 237 -1.29 0.86 -1.08
CA GLN A 237 -0.31 -0.17 -1.44
C GLN A 237 0.79 -0.19 -0.38
N ILE A 238 0.89 -1.30 0.33
CA ILE A 238 1.82 -1.47 1.43
C ILE A 238 2.74 -2.66 1.22
N LEU A 239 3.89 -2.65 1.89
CA LEU A 239 4.80 -3.79 1.93
C LEU A 239 4.48 -4.66 3.13
N VAL A 240 4.41 -5.97 2.90
CA VAL A 240 4.22 -6.96 3.95
C VAL A 240 5.26 -8.07 3.81
N ARG A 241 5.62 -8.69 4.91
CA ARG A 241 6.39 -9.93 4.91
C ARG A 241 5.44 -11.11 5.08
N VAL A 242 5.52 -12.05 4.16
CA VAL A 242 4.78 -13.32 4.25
C VAL A 242 5.39 -14.15 5.37
N THR A 243 4.59 -14.49 6.37
CA THR A 243 5.04 -15.28 7.54
C THR A 243 4.74 -16.75 7.38
N GLU A 244 3.61 -17.10 6.75
CA GLU A 244 3.18 -18.47 6.54
C GLU A 244 2.34 -18.59 5.28
N VAL A 245 2.45 -19.72 4.59
CA VAL A 245 1.64 -20.04 3.40
C VAL A 245 1.12 -21.46 3.52
N ASP A 246 -0.17 -21.61 3.79
CA ASP A 246 -0.84 -22.91 3.81
C ASP A 246 -1.48 -23.21 2.45
N LYS A 247 -1.01 -24.26 1.79
CA LYS A 247 -1.38 -24.67 0.43
C LYS A 247 -2.16 -25.98 0.43
N ALA A 248 -3.30 -26.03 1.10
CA ALA A 248 -4.14 -27.23 1.09
C ALA A 248 -4.68 -27.50 -0.33
N SER A 249 -5.23 -26.49 -0.97
CA SER A 249 -5.67 -26.51 -2.37
C SER A 249 -5.64 -25.10 -2.96
N GLN A 250 -5.92 -24.95 -4.25
CA GLN A 250 -6.02 -23.63 -4.88
C GLN A 250 -7.21 -22.80 -4.34
N GLU A 251 -8.27 -23.44 -3.93
CA GLU A 251 -9.43 -22.78 -3.30
C GLU A 251 -9.20 -22.53 -1.80
N GLU A 252 -8.53 -23.47 -1.10
CA GLU A 252 -8.22 -23.43 0.32
C GLU A 252 -6.79 -22.95 0.60
N LEU A 253 -6.33 -21.96 -0.15
CA LEU A 253 -5.05 -21.31 0.04
C LEU A 253 -5.20 -20.20 1.07
N SER A 254 -4.41 -20.23 2.14
CA SER A 254 -4.33 -19.17 3.13
C SER A 254 -2.90 -18.64 3.26
N VAL A 255 -2.80 -17.35 3.57
CA VAL A 255 -1.53 -16.63 3.73
C VAL A 255 -1.61 -15.79 4.99
N HIS A 256 -0.59 -15.88 5.82
CA HIS A 256 -0.37 -14.97 6.93
C HIS A 256 0.78 -14.02 6.59
N ALA A 257 0.65 -12.77 6.99
CA ALA A 257 1.63 -11.74 6.72
C ALA A 257 1.64 -10.70 7.83
N ASP A 258 2.74 -9.98 7.96
CA ASP A 258 2.86 -8.84 8.85
C ASP A 258 3.48 -7.63 8.15
N VAL A 259 3.16 -6.44 8.64
CA VAL A 259 3.71 -5.17 8.16
C VAL A 259 4.93 -4.77 9.00
N LYS A 260 4.90 -5.05 10.32
CA LYS A 260 5.92 -4.60 11.26
C LYS A 260 7.32 -5.12 10.95
N SER A 261 7.44 -6.37 10.46
CA SER A 261 8.75 -6.96 10.17
C SER A 261 9.44 -6.41 8.91
N VAL A 262 8.73 -5.60 8.12
CA VAL A 262 9.30 -4.88 6.98
C VAL A 262 9.98 -3.59 7.43
N THR A 263 9.59 -3.04 8.59
CA THR A 263 10.15 -1.82 9.17
C THR A 263 11.10 -2.15 10.33
N GLU A 264 12.15 -1.35 10.48
CA GLU A 264 13.07 -1.51 11.60
C GLU A 264 12.38 -1.25 12.94
N ASN A 265 12.67 -2.10 13.90
CA ASN A 265 12.16 -1.95 15.27
C ASN A 265 12.96 -0.89 16.06
N THR A 266 12.69 0.38 15.78
CA THR A 266 13.32 1.50 16.51
C THR A 266 12.90 1.56 17.98
N SER A 267 11.76 0.96 18.34
CA SER A 267 11.24 0.95 19.72
C SER A 267 12.16 0.16 20.68
N HIS A 268 12.80 -0.90 20.20
CA HIS A 268 13.70 -1.70 21.02
C HIS A 268 14.99 -0.95 21.41
N GLU A 269 15.55 -0.21 20.47
CA GLU A 269 16.73 0.64 20.76
C GLU A 269 16.35 1.82 21.66
N ALA A 270 15.21 2.44 21.45
CA ALA A 270 14.70 3.50 22.29
C ALA A 270 14.44 3.00 23.72
N LEU A 271 13.93 1.75 23.86
CA LEU A 271 13.72 1.13 25.18
C LEU A 271 15.04 0.93 25.95
N LYS A 272 16.11 0.51 25.29
CA LYS A 272 17.44 0.37 25.92
C LYS A 272 17.99 1.69 26.47
N ARG A 273 17.55 2.81 25.89
CA ARG A 273 17.93 4.16 26.34
C ARG A 273 17.07 4.67 27.51
N CYS A 274 15.97 3.98 27.83
CA CYS A 274 15.13 4.33 28.97
C CYS A 274 15.80 3.91 30.28
N ARG A 275 15.95 4.87 31.19
CA ARG A 275 16.46 4.61 32.54
C ARG A 275 15.31 4.44 33.52
N VAL A 276 15.43 3.46 34.41
CA VAL A 276 14.48 3.26 35.51
C VAL A 276 14.47 4.51 36.40
N GLN A 277 13.31 4.88 36.93
CA GLN A 277 13.09 6.05 37.80
C GLN A 277 13.34 7.41 37.13
N SER A 278 13.47 7.47 35.83
CA SER A 278 13.57 8.75 35.09
C SER A 278 12.19 9.24 34.67
N LYS A 279 12.05 10.57 34.54
CA LYS A 279 10.83 11.21 34.08
C LYS A 279 10.91 11.39 32.56
N TYR A 280 9.85 10.97 31.87
CA TYR A 280 9.71 11.10 30.41
C TYR A 280 8.43 11.87 30.08
N ALA A 281 8.50 12.77 29.13
CA ALA A 281 7.32 13.34 28.51
C ALA A 281 6.71 12.35 27.54
N GLY A 282 5.38 12.32 27.43
CA GLY A 282 4.70 11.43 26.51
C GLY A 282 3.30 11.94 26.17
N ARG A 283 2.74 11.41 25.08
CA ARG A 283 1.36 11.67 24.65
C ARG A 283 0.51 10.43 24.94
N VAL A 284 -0.63 10.63 25.59
CA VAL A 284 -1.63 9.56 25.76
C VAL A 284 -2.19 9.18 24.40
N THR A 285 -2.11 7.91 24.06
CA THR A 285 -2.60 7.36 22.77
C THR A 285 -3.92 6.64 22.93
N ASP A 286 -4.17 6.02 24.11
CA ASP A 286 -5.43 5.33 24.38
C ASP A 286 -5.63 5.18 25.89
N VAL A 287 -6.89 5.02 26.33
CA VAL A 287 -7.25 4.68 27.70
C VAL A 287 -8.28 3.57 27.68
N HIS A 288 -7.92 2.41 28.20
CA HIS A 288 -8.81 1.26 28.23
C HIS A 288 -8.77 0.54 29.57
N LYS A 289 -9.93 0.34 30.20
CA LYS A 289 -10.09 -0.40 31.49
C LYS A 289 -9.15 0.07 32.60
N GLY A 290 -8.94 1.41 32.76
CA GLY A 290 -8.06 1.96 33.79
C GLY A 290 -6.57 1.87 33.46
N ILE A 291 -6.23 1.43 32.26
CA ILE A 291 -4.85 1.41 31.75
C ILE A 291 -4.70 2.55 30.76
N VAL A 292 -3.66 3.36 30.94
CA VAL A 292 -3.33 4.48 30.06
C VAL A 292 -2.14 4.09 29.20
N TYR A 293 -2.34 4.11 27.89
CA TYR A 293 -1.30 3.87 26.90
C TYR A 293 -0.67 5.20 26.53
N VAL A 294 0.65 5.28 26.63
CA VAL A 294 1.41 6.53 26.45
C VAL A 294 2.54 6.29 25.46
N ARG A 295 2.64 7.13 24.45
CA ARG A 295 3.82 7.19 23.59
C ARG A 295 4.78 8.23 24.15
N LEU A 296 5.93 7.81 24.60
CA LEU A 296 6.98 8.68 25.13
C LEU A 296 7.64 9.48 23.99
N SER A 297 8.21 10.64 24.33
CA SER A 297 8.89 11.52 23.37
C SER A 297 10.08 10.86 22.65
N ASN A 298 10.64 9.82 23.23
CA ASN A 298 11.71 9.00 22.65
C ASN A 298 11.19 7.85 21.76
N GLY A 299 9.88 7.78 21.50
CA GLY A 299 9.26 6.77 20.64
C GLY A 299 8.90 5.44 21.32
N VAL A 300 9.16 5.30 22.64
CA VAL A 300 8.79 4.09 23.40
C VAL A 300 7.31 4.12 23.76
N ASN A 301 6.64 2.97 23.63
CA ASN A 301 5.29 2.79 24.13
C ASN A 301 5.34 2.33 25.58
N ALA A 302 4.69 3.04 26.47
CA ALA A 302 4.60 2.77 27.88
C ALA A 302 3.13 2.56 28.29
N VAL A 303 2.96 1.80 29.36
CA VAL A 303 1.66 1.55 29.99
C VAL A 303 1.72 2.11 31.40
N ALA A 304 0.74 2.92 31.75
CA ALA A 304 0.56 3.41 33.10
C ALA A 304 -0.80 2.93 33.63
N HIS A 305 -0.82 2.50 34.88
CA HIS A 305 -2.07 2.30 35.59
C HIS A 305 -2.57 3.65 36.08
N SER A 306 -3.87 3.93 35.95
CA SER A 306 -4.45 5.14 36.55
C SER A 306 -4.29 5.01 38.06
N CYS A 307 -3.53 5.94 38.66
CA CYS A 307 -3.57 6.15 40.12
C CYS A 307 -4.86 6.88 40.41
N TYR A 308 -5.77 6.25 41.11
CA TYR A 308 -6.87 6.94 41.77
C TYR A 308 -6.27 7.51 43.08
N ASP A 309 -6.05 8.80 43.12
CA ASP A 309 -5.91 9.55 44.35
C ASP A 309 -7.27 10.02 44.83
#